data_ef755374c25ef9677303f635b287600e
#
_entry.id   ef755374c25ef9677303f635b287600e
#
_cell.length_a   1.000
_cell.length_b   1.000
_cell.length_c   1.000
_cell.angle_alpha   90.00
_cell.angle_beta   90.00
_cell.angle_gamma   90.00
#
_symmetry.space_group_name_H-M   'P 1'
#
loop_
_entity.id
_entity.type
_entity.pdbx_description
1 polymer ?
#
loop_
_entity_poly.entity_id
_entity_poly.type
_entity_poly.pdbx_seq_one_letter_code
_entity_poly.pdbx_strand_id
1 'polypeptide(L)'
;MHDGSAFQLAADLRAYGFEVAEGPLLSSWSPHDEPGSLAILAARPGAARSERLREWTHQLCWKGATLLAVGAAVGPVAEFFGAPRTAPLNQRVSGRLANVGAVSQGLCTGLPAQFRLALPAGDRFPSSELSAEFGATAWSQDGELIAASHVFRPVHLLHAGALESGEVRPIVLNNLLRLLRERGGRAF
;
A
#
# COMPACT_ATOMS: atom_id res chain seq x y z
N MET A 1 -19.89 4.23 -4.83
CA MET A 1 -18.80 4.60 -5.74
C MET A 1 -17.69 3.58 -5.53
N HIS A 2 -17.35 2.81 -6.56
CA HIS A 2 -16.22 1.88 -6.51
C HIS A 2 -14.95 2.71 -6.45
N ASP A 3 -13.99 2.28 -5.63
CA ASP A 3 -12.66 2.85 -5.62
C ASP A 3 -11.98 2.48 -6.96
N GLY A 4 -12.01 3.41 -7.90
CA GLY A 4 -11.48 3.18 -9.25
C GLY A 4 -9.99 2.83 -9.27
N SER A 5 -9.26 3.19 -8.22
CA SER A 5 -7.81 2.94 -8.11
C SER A 5 -7.48 1.45 -7.98
N ALA A 6 -8.26 0.69 -7.22
CA ALA A 6 -8.05 -0.76 -7.06
C ALA A 6 -8.37 -1.53 -8.34
N PHE A 7 -9.46 -1.17 -9.05
CA PHE A 7 -9.81 -1.78 -10.33
C PHE A 7 -8.75 -1.51 -11.41
N GLN A 8 -8.27 -0.28 -11.46
CA GLN A 8 -7.23 0.08 -12.41
C GLN A 8 -5.91 -0.63 -12.11
N LEU A 9 -5.56 -0.77 -10.82
CA LEU A 9 -4.39 -1.52 -10.40
C LEU A 9 -4.48 -3.00 -10.81
N ALA A 10 -5.64 -3.62 -10.64
CA ALA A 10 -5.86 -5.00 -11.08
C ALA A 10 -5.73 -5.15 -12.61
N ALA A 11 -6.26 -4.20 -13.38
CA ALA A 11 -6.13 -4.18 -14.83
C ALA A 11 -4.67 -4.04 -15.28
N ASP A 12 -3.89 -3.17 -14.61
CA ASP A 12 -2.48 -3.01 -14.92
C ASP A 12 -1.67 -4.28 -14.61
N LEU A 13 -1.92 -4.90 -13.46
CA LEU A 13 -1.24 -6.15 -13.10
C LEU A 13 -1.52 -7.25 -14.10
N ARG A 14 -2.77 -7.37 -14.59
CA ARG A 14 -3.10 -8.31 -15.67
C ARG A 14 -2.36 -7.99 -16.96
N ALA A 15 -2.23 -6.71 -17.32
CA ALA A 15 -1.46 -6.29 -18.49
C ALA A 15 0.04 -6.63 -18.38
N TYR A 16 0.57 -6.76 -17.17
CA TYR A 16 1.92 -7.25 -16.89
C TYR A 16 2.03 -8.77 -16.78
N GLY A 17 0.96 -9.51 -17.04
CA GLY A 17 0.93 -10.97 -17.05
C GLY A 17 0.67 -11.63 -15.69
N PHE A 18 0.16 -10.89 -14.70
CA PHE A 18 -0.23 -11.47 -13.42
C PHE A 18 -1.64 -12.05 -13.47
N GLU A 19 -1.81 -13.21 -12.88
CA GLU A 19 -3.13 -13.71 -12.54
C GLU A 19 -3.67 -12.92 -11.35
N VAL A 20 -4.77 -12.22 -11.55
CA VAL A 20 -5.36 -11.35 -10.52
C VAL A 20 -6.72 -11.87 -10.12
N ALA A 21 -6.80 -12.42 -8.92
CA ALA A 21 -8.04 -12.72 -8.24
C ALA A 21 -8.54 -11.48 -7.49
N GLU A 22 -9.77 -11.09 -7.72
CA GLU A 22 -10.43 -9.99 -7.01
C GLU A 22 -11.58 -10.53 -6.19
N GLY A 23 -11.73 -10.02 -4.98
CA GLY A 23 -12.85 -10.40 -4.14
C GLY A 23 -12.96 -9.52 -2.91
N PRO A 24 -14.16 -9.46 -2.31
CA PRO A 24 -14.30 -8.90 -0.98
C PRO A 24 -13.50 -9.76 0.01
N LEU A 25 -13.07 -9.18 1.13
CA LEU A 25 -12.46 -9.92 2.24
C LEU A 25 -13.51 -10.89 2.85
N LEU A 26 -13.74 -11.99 2.17
CA LEU A 26 -14.69 -13.01 2.57
C LEU A 26 -13.99 -14.08 3.40
N SER A 27 -14.73 -14.69 4.32
CA SER A 27 -14.26 -15.76 5.20
C SER A 27 -13.81 -17.03 4.47
N SER A 28 -14.17 -17.18 3.20
CA SER A 28 -13.89 -18.36 2.38
C SER A 28 -12.70 -18.23 1.43
N TRP A 29 -12.08 -17.04 1.32
CA TRP A 29 -10.92 -16.89 0.45
C TRP A 29 -9.66 -17.36 1.17
N SER A 30 -8.95 -18.30 0.59
CA SER A 30 -7.62 -18.71 1.04
C SER A 30 -6.58 -18.12 0.10
N PRO A 31 -5.59 -17.35 0.60
CA PRO A 31 -4.46 -16.95 -0.24
C PRO A 31 -3.81 -18.19 -0.81
N HIS A 32 -3.56 -18.22 -2.11
CA HIS A 32 -2.82 -19.31 -2.72
C HIS A 32 -1.46 -19.46 -2.04
N ASP A 33 -1.07 -20.68 -1.72
CA ASP A 33 0.14 -21.02 -0.95
C ASP A 33 1.42 -20.91 -1.81
N GLU A 34 1.38 -20.18 -2.93
CA GLU A 34 2.53 -20.08 -3.82
C GLU A 34 3.51 -19.01 -3.33
N PRO A 35 4.79 -19.40 -3.11
CA PRO A 35 5.85 -18.45 -2.81
C PRO A 35 5.95 -17.40 -3.92
N GLY A 36 6.03 -16.13 -3.54
CA GLY A 36 6.12 -15.03 -4.50
C GLY A 36 4.79 -14.40 -4.92
N SER A 37 3.68 -14.82 -4.31
CA SER A 37 2.39 -14.16 -4.53
C SER A 37 2.40 -12.72 -4.02
N LEU A 38 1.66 -11.85 -4.72
CA LEU A 38 1.36 -10.48 -4.28
C LEU A 38 -0.06 -10.41 -3.76
N ALA A 39 -0.21 -9.95 -2.54
CA ALA A 39 -1.50 -9.60 -1.97
C ALA A 39 -1.65 -8.09 -1.86
N ILE A 40 -2.74 -7.55 -2.37
CA ILE A 40 -3.06 -6.13 -2.28
C ILE A 40 -4.27 -5.97 -1.38
N LEU A 41 -4.08 -5.31 -0.25
CA LEU A 41 -5.15 -4.92 0.65
C LEU A 41 -5.52 -3.47 0.37
N ALA A 42 -6.69 -3.26 -0.21
CA ALA A 42 -7.27 -1.95 -0.41
C ALA A 42 -8.56 -1.84 0.41
N ALA A 43 -8.70 -0.79 1.19
CA ALA A 43 -9.86 -0.54 2.01
C ALA A 43 -10.45 0.83 1.73
N ARG A 44 -11.78 0.94 1.84
CA ARG A 44 -12.48 2.24 1.75
C ARG A 44 -12.25 3.05 3.02
N PRO A 45 -12.27 4.38 2.94
CA PRO A 45 -12.25 5.24 4.11
C PRO A 45 -13.34 4.82 5.12
N GLY A 46 -12.95 4.69 6.38
CA GLY A 46 -13.84 4.21 7.45
C GLY A 46 -13.91 2.69 7.65
N ALA A 47 -13.38 1.88 6.72
CA ALA A 47 -13.28 0.42 6.88
C ALA A 47 -12.06 0.00 7.75
N ALA A 48 -11.26 0.94 8.17
CA ALA A 48 -9.96 0.76 8.82
C ALA A 48 -9.98 0.01 10.17
N ARG A 49 -11.14 -0.25 10.76
CA ARG A 49 -11.26 -0.95 12.07
C ARG A 49 -11.61 -2.43 11.96
N SER A 50 -11.46 -3.01 10.79
CA SER A 50 -11.83 -4.40 10.57
C SER A 50 -10.78 -5.33 11.19
N GLU A 51 -11.14 -6.07 12.23
CA GLU A 51 -10.35 -7.20 12.74
C GLU A 51 -9.91 -8.13 11.63
N ARG A 52 -10.73 -8.25 10.59
CA ARG A 52 -10.42 -9.02 9.39
C ARG A 52 -9.15 -8.55 8.68
N LEU A 53 -8.89 -7.24 8.56
CA LEU A 53 -7.66 -6.76 7.95
C LEU A 53 -6.43 -7.21 8.74
N ARG A 54 -6.52 -7.27 10.07
CA ARG A 54 -5.43 -7.77 10.92
C ARG A 54 -5.23 -9.28 10.73
N GLU A 55 -6.31 -10.05 10.71
CA GLU A 55 -6.25 -11.50 10.46
C GLU A 55 -5.64 -11.79 9.09
N TRP A 56 -6.06 -11.08 8.06
CA TRP A 56 -5.51 -11.20 6.71
C TRP A 56 -4.04 -10.81 6.64
N THR A 57 -3.66 -9.72 7.28
CA THR A 57 -2.26 -9.30 7.37
C THR A 57 -1.42 -10.41 8.01
N HIS A 58 -1.90 -10.98 9.12
CA HIS A 58 -1.24 -12.09 9.78
C HIS A 58 -1.07 -13.30 8.86
N GLN A 59 -2.15 -13.76 8.24
CA GLN A 59 -2.13 -14.93 7.36
C GLN A 59 -1.21 -14.73 6.15
N LEU A 60 -1.28 -13.57 5.49
CA LEU A 60 -0.44 -13.24 4.33
C LEU A 60 1.05 -13.18 4.70
N CYS A 61 1.37 -12.54 5.82
CA CYS A 61 2.74 -12.46 6.31
C CYS A 61 3.28 -13.84 6.71
N TRP A 62 2.44 -14.70 7.30
CA TRP A 62 2.82 -16.07 7.66
C TRP A 62 3.12 -16.92 6.44
N LYS A 63 2.36 -16.75 5.37
CA LYS A 63 2.55 -17.45 4.08
C LYS A 63 3.70 -16.89 3.24
N GLY A 64 4.35 -15.81 3.67
CA GLY A 64 5.47 -15.20 2.95
C GLY A 64 5.07 -14.43 1.69
N ALA A 65 3.79 -14.09 1.54
CA ALA A 65 3.33 -13.26 0.43
C ALA A 65 3.92 -11.85 0.52
N THR A 66 4.15 -11.22 -0.63
CA THR A 66 4.40 -9.79 -0.68
C THR A 66 3.08 -9.06 -0.46
N LEU A 67 3.04 -8.18 0.53
CA LEU A 67 1.84 -7.44 0.91
C LEU A 67 1.97 -5.97 0.52
N LEU A 68 1.01 -5.47 -0.23
CA LEU A 68 0.83 -4.04 -0.50
C LEU A 68 -0.48 -3.56 0.14
N ALA A 69 -0.37 -2.71 1.16
CA ALA A 69 -1.52 -2.03 1.74
C ALA A 69 -1.72 -0.66 1.08
N VAL A 70 -2.95 -0.38 0.63
CA VAL A 70 -3.29 0.84 -0.11
C VAL A 70 -4.42 1.60 0.57
N GLY A 71 -4.26 2.92 0.64
CA GLY A 71 -5.28 3.82 1.17
C GLY A 71 -5.64 3.53 2.61
N ALA A 72 -6.92 3.33 2.92
CA ALA A 72 -7.38 3.08 4.30
C ALA A 72 -6.90 1.76 4.92
N ALA A 73 -6.31 0.84 4.13
CA ALA A 73 -5.68 -0.37 4.67
C ALA A 73 -4.30 -0.11 5.30
N VAL A 74 -3.69 1.04 5.04
CA VAL A 74 -2.36 1.42 5.57
C VAL A 74 -2.34 1.41 7.09
N GLY A 75 -3.30 2.08 7.73
CA GLY A 75 -3.37 2.17 9.18
C GLY A 75 -3.44 0.80 9.87
N PRO A 76 -4.43 -0.05 9.58
CA PRO A 76 -4.54 -1.38 10.17
C PRO A 76 -3.34 -2.29 9.95
N VAL A 77 -2.69 -2.21 8.79
CA VAL A 77 -1.48 -2.98 8.52
C VAL A 77 -0.30 -2.42 9.33
N ALA A 78 -0.13 -1.10 9.40
CA ALA A 78 0.90 -0.48 10.23
C ALA A 78 0.69 -0.80 11.72
N GLU A 79 -0.55 -0.77 12.24
CA GLU A 79 -0.89 -1.15 13.61
C GLU A 79 -0.57 -2.61 13.91
N PHE A 80 -0.76 -3.51 12.96
CA PHE A 80 -0.37 -4.92 13.11
C PHE A 80 1.13 -5.06 13.39
N PHE A 81 1.96 -4.19 12.82
CA PHE A 81 3.40 -4.13 13.03
C PHE A 81 3.82 -3.10 14.10
N GLY A 82 2.95 -2.81 15.06
CA GLY A 82 3.31 -2.04 16.25
C GLY A 82 3.24 -0.51 16.08
N ALA A 83 2.69 0.01 15.00
CA ALA A 83 2.36 1.42 14.95
C ALA A 83 1.31 1.73 16.04
N PRO A 84 1.38 2.89 16.71
CA PRO A 84 0.40 3.25 17.71
C PRO A 84 -0.99 3.27 17.07
N ARG A 85 -1.97 2.78 17.82
CA ARG A 85 -3.37 2.86 17.40
C ARG A 85 -3.76 4.32 17.41
N THR A 86 -3.70 4.96 16.26
CA THR A 86 -4.07 6.35 16.13
C THR A 86 -5.50 6.52 16.61
N ALA A 87 -5.70 7.52 17.45
CA ALA A 87 -7.04 8.00 17.79
C ALA A 87 -7.83 8.19 16.49
N PRO A 88 -9.14 8.03 16.50
CA PRO A 88 -9.94 7.76 15.32
C PRO A 88 -9.49 8.63 14.15
N LEU A 89 -9.19 8.00 13.03
CA LEU A 89 -8.92 8.61 11.72
C LEU A 89 -10.10 9.50 11.26
N ASN A 90 -10.65 10.26 12.20
CA ASN A 90 -11.78 11.16 12.02
C ASN A 90 -11.37 12.46 11.32
N GLN A 91 -10.10 12.65 11.02
CA GLN A 91 -9.69 13.72 10.13
C GLN A 91 -9.79 13.22 8.69
N ARG A 92 -11.02 13.09 8.21
CA ARG A 92 -11.24 13.07 6.77
C ARG A 92 -10.73 14.39 6.21
N VAL A 93 -9.57 14.30 5.59
CA VAL A 93 -8.98 15.45 4.92
C VAL A 93 -9.64 15.55 3.54
N SER A 94 -10.02 16.76 3.15
CA SER A 94 -10.46 17.05 1.79
C SER A 94 -9.34 16.73 0.80
N GLY A 95 -9.69 16.32 -0.42
CA GLY A 95 -8.73 16.11 -1.49
C GLY A 95 -7.89 17.39 -1.69
N ARG A 96 -6.58 17.23 -1.82
CA ARG A 96 -5.63 18.33 -1.96
C ARG A 96 -4.45 17.96 -2.83
N LEU A 97 -3.78 18.97 -3.35
CA LEU A 97 -2.49 18.82 -3.98
C LEU A 97 -1.38 19.06 -2.94
N ALA A 98 -0.53 18.06 -2.71
CA ALA A 98 0.53 18.13 -1.71
C ALA A 98 1.91 18.13 -2.36
N ASN A 99 2.87 18.82 -1.74
CA ASN A 99 4.28 18.63 -2.04
C ASN A 99 4.78 17.38 -1.28
N VAL A 100 5.43 16.48 -1.98
CA VAL A 100 5.91 15.20 -1.46
C VAL A 100 7.42 15.16 -1.56
N GLY A 101 8.07 14.80 -0.45
CA GLY A 101 9.47 14.40 -0.42
C GLY A 101 9.58 12.89 -0.56
N ALA A 102 10.56 12.41 -1.35
CA ALA A 102 10.83 10.99 -1.48
C ALA A 102 12.32 10.68 -1.41
N VAL A 103 12.62 9.52 -0.82
CA VAL A 103 13.93 8.86 -0.88
C VAL A 103 13.84 7.80 -1.97
N SER A 104 14.79 7.82 -2.91
CA SER A 104 14.85 6.87 -4.03
C SER A 104 15.18 5.46 -3.54
N GLN A 105 14.22 4.81 -2.89
CA GLN A 105 14.36 3.48 -2.32
C GLN A 105 13.04 2.69 -2.41
N GLY A 106 13.12 1.36 -2.56
CA GLY A 106 11.96 0.48 -2.58
C GLY A 106 10.96 0.86 -3.67
N LEU A 107 9.70 1.10 -3.31
CA LEU A 107 8.65 1.52 -4.24
C LEU A 107 8.91 2.90 -4.86
N CYS A 108 9.71 3.74 -4.23
CA CYS A 108 10.00 5.12 -4.66
C CYS A 108 11.30 5.23 -5.47
N THR A 109 11.95 4.12 -5.82
CA THR A 109 13.18 4.15 -6.64
C THR A 109 12.90 4.84 -7.97
N GLY A 110 13.71 5.87 -8.30
CA GLY A 110 13.57 6.63 -9.54
C GLY A 110 12.52 7.74 -9.50
N LEU A 111 11.81 7.92 -8.40
CA LEU A 111 11.00 9.14 -8.20
C LEU A 111 11.91 10.35 -7.95
N PRO A 112 11.51 11.55 -8.39
CA PRO A 112 12.19 12.78 -8.00
C PRO A 112 12.20 12.93 -6.48
N ALA A 113 13.26 13.56 -5.94
CA ALA A 113 13.36 13.83 -4.49
C ALA A 113 12.21 14.71 -3.98
N GLN A 114 11.61 15.49 -4.86
CA GLN A 114 10.42 16.31 -4.59
C GLN A 114 9.50 16.29 -5.80
N PHE A 115 8.21 16.09 -5.58
CA PHE A 115 7.17 16.14 -6.61
C PHE A 115 5.82 16.57 -6.00
N ARG A 116 4.85 16.84 -6.86
CA ARG A 116 3.48 17.15 -6.42
C ARG A 116 2.57 15.93 -6.63
N LEU A 117 1.72 15.67 -5.64
CA LEU A 117 0.80 14.56 -5.68
C LEU A 117 -0.60 15.01 -5.26
N ALA A 118 -1.60 14.65 -6.07
CA ALA A 118 -2.99 14.80 -5.67
C ALA A 118 -3.32 13.72 -4.62
N LEU A 119 -3.68 14.15 -3.43
CA LEU A 119 -4.12 13.27 -2.36
C LEU A 119 -5.65 13.28 -2.34
N PRO A 120 -6.31 12.15 -2.62
CA PRO A 120 -7.76 12.05 -2.54
C PRO A 120 -8.25 12.32 -1.11
N ALA A 121 -9.53 12.69 -0.99
CA ALA A 121 -10.16 12.79 0.31
C ALA A 121 -10.21 11.42 0.97
N GLY A 122 -9.76 11.31 2.21
CA GLY A 122 -9.71 10.02 2.90
C GLY A 122 -9.06 10.06 4.27
N ASP A 123 -8.76 8.86 4.76
CA ASP A 123 -8.09 8.67 6.03
C ASP A 123 -6.61 9.03 5.89
N ARG A 124 -6.10 9.83 6.81
CA ARG A 124 -4.71 10.27 6.86
C ARG A 124 -3.91 9.37 7.80
N PHE A 125 -2.73 8.95 7.39
CA PHE A 125 -1.79 8.26 8.25
C PHE A 125 -0.50 9.09 8.41
N PRO A 126 -0.20 9.62 9.63
CA PRO A 126 1.01 10.39 9.86
C PRO A 126 2.27 9.53 9.76
N SER A 127 3.28 10.00 9.04
CA SER A 127 4.56 9.30 8.91
C SER A 127 5.31 9.17 10.24
N SER A 128 5.06 10.08 11.18
CA SER A 128 5.62 10.04 12.54
C SER A 128 5.07 8.90 13.42
N GLU A 129 3.98 8.28 13.01
CA GLU A 129 3.34 7.17 13.74
C GLU A 129 3.74 5.79 13.21
N LEU A 130 4.63 5.73 12.22
CA LEU A 130 5.20 4.45 11.80
C LEU A 130 6.00 3.81 12.93
N SER A 131 5.86 2.50 13.07
CA SER A 131 6.76 1.73 13.95
C SER A 131 8.18 1.72 13.39
N ALA A 132 9.16 1.45 14.25
CA ALA A 132 10.57 1.32 13.84
C ALA A 132 10.82 0.18 12.83
N GLU A 133 9.84 -0.71 12.64
CA GLU A 133 9.93 -1.78 11.65
C GLU A 133 9.71 -1.31 10.21
N PHE A 134 9.21 -0.08 10.01
CA PHE A 134 9.02 0.52 8.69
C PHE A 134 9.99 1.68 8.43
N GLY A 135 10.53 1.73 7.23
CA GLY A 135 11.19 2.91 6.69
C GLY A 135 10.22 3.70 5.80
N ALA A 136 9.91 4.94 6.17
CA ALA A 136 9.19 5.84 5.29
C ALA A 136 10.07 6.20 4.08
N THR A 137 9.55 6.01 2.88
CA THR A 137 10.26 6.32 1.63
C THR A 137 9.66 7.51 0.89
N ALA A 138 8.42 7.92 1.22
CA ALA A 138 7.83 9.16 0.76
C ALA A 138 6.81 9.70 1.78
N TRP A 139 6.79 11.02 1.94
CA TRP A 139 5.85 11.73 2.83
C TRP A 139 5.53 13.11 2.29
N SER A 140 4.35 13.61 2.61
CA SER A 140 3.96 14.97 2.26
C SER A 140 4.61 15.99 3.20
N GLN A 141 4.65 17.24 2.78
CA GLN A 141 5.24 18.33 3.54
C GLN A 141 4.59 18.54 4.93
N ASP A 142 3.33 18.16 5.07
CA ASP A 142 2.57 18.19 6.33
C ASP A 142 2.60 16.85 7.09
N GLY A 143 3.54 15.96 6.73
CA GLY A 143 3.86 14.74 7.47
C GLY A 143 2.93 13.55 7.20
N GLU A 144 2.09 13.57 6.17
CA GLU A 144 1.31 12.40 5.79
C GLU A 144 2.16 11.37 5.08
N LEU A 145 2.00 10.11 5.43
CA LEU A 145 2.71 8.99 4.80
C LEU A 145 2.19 8.78 3.37
N ILE A 146 3.11 8.76 2.42
CA ILE A 146 2.83 8.42 1.02
C ILE A 146 3.30 7.02 0.69
N ALA A 147 4.50 6.64 1.13
CA ALA A 147 5.01 5.29 0.95
C ALA A 147 5.96 4.89 2.08
N ALA A 148 5.88 3.61 2.48
CA ALA A 148 6.84 2.99 3.39
C ALA A 148 7.03 1.52 3.02
N SER A 149 8.15 0.96 3.45
CA SER A 149 8.43 -0.46 3.34
C SER A 149 8.91 -1.00 4.68
N HIS A 150 8.47 -2.19 5.02
CA HIS A 150 8.96 -2.90 6.20
C HIS A 150 10.43 -3.32 5.98
N VAL A 151 11.26 -3.16 7.01
CA VAL A 151 12.71 -3.35 6.91
C VAL A 151 13.07 -4.81 6.59
N PHE A 152 12.35 -5.78 7.15
CA PHE A 152 12.68 -7.20 7.04
C PHE A 152 11.67 -8.04 6.25
N ARG A 153 10.45 -7.56 6.07
CA ARG A 153 9.37 -8.32 5.44
C ARG A 153 8.93 -7.69 4.13
N PRO A 154 8.37 -8.46 3.18
CA PRO A 154 7.85 -7.93 1.93
C PRO A 154 6.49 -7.23 2.15
N VAL A 155 6.46 -6.23 3.01
CA VAL A 155 5.26 -5.46 3.33
C VAL A 155 5.49 -4.01 2.96
N HIS A 156 4.58 -3.48 2.16
CA HIS A 156 4.65 -2.13 1.64
C HIS A 156 3.36 -1.38 1.95
N LEU A 157 3.48 -0.13 2.30
CA LEU A 157 2.38 0.79 2.55
C LEU A 157 2.39 1.86 1.48
N LEU A 158 1.23 2.17 0.89
CA LEU A 158 1.13 3.13 -0.19
C LEU A 158 -0.15 3.96 -0.09
N HIS A 159 -0.02 5.26 -0.17
CA HIS A 159 -1.17 6.16 -0.27
C HIS A 159 -1.87 6.00 -1.62
N ALA A 160 -3.21 5.98 -1.64
CA ALA A 160 -4.00 5.77 -2.85
C ALA A 160 -3.68 6.78 -3.97
N GLY A 161 -3.41 8.04 -3.62
CA GLY A 161 -3.03 9.08 -4.58
C GLY A 161 -1.81 8.75 -5.44
N ALA A 162 -0.88 7.91 -4.94
CA ALA A 162 0.27 7.48 -5.72
C ALA A 162 -0.14 6.56 -6.89
N LEU A 163 -1.22 5.79 -6.73
CA LEU A 163 -1.78 4.94 -7.79
C LEU A 163 -2.71 5.69 -8.74
N GLU A 164 -3.20 6.85 -8.33
CA GLU A 164 -4.05 7.72 -9.16
C GLU A 164 -3.23 8.69 -10.01
N SER A 165 -1.95 8.90 -9.67
CA SER A 165 -1.06 9.80 -10.40
C SER A 165 -0.54 9.16 -11.69
N GLY A 166 -0.76 9.81 -12.83
CA GLY A 166 -0.24 9.37 -14.12
C GLY A 166 1.29 9.33 -14.21
N GLU A 167 1.99 10.12 -13.40
CA GLU A 167 3.46 10.21 -13.39
C GLU A 167 4.09 9.25 -12.38
N VAL A 168 3.52 9.15 -11.17
CA VAL A 168 4.07 8.36 -10.06
C VAL A 168 3.74 6.87 -10.21
N ARG A 169 2.52 6.56 -10.60
CA ARG A 169 2.00 5.19 -10.71
C ARG A 169 2.86 4.26 -11.54
N PRO A 170 3.28 4.59 -12.77
CA PRO A 170 4.11 3.68 -13.58
C PRO A 170 5.42 3.33 -12.89
N ILE A 171 6.05 4.30 -12.21
CA ILE A 171 7.31 4.11 -11.49
C ILE A 171 7.10 3.17 -10.30
N VAL A 172 6.06 3.41 -9.50
CA VAL A 172 5.72 2.58 -8.33
C VAL A 172 5.40 1.16 -8.75
N LEU A 173 4.61 0.96 -9.82
CA LEU A 173 4.28 -0.36 -10.33
C LEU A 173 5.50 -1.11 -10.84
N ASN A 174 6.36 -0.47 -11.62
CA ASN A 174 7.59 -1.09 -12.09
C ASN A 174 8.50 -1.50 -10.93
N ASN A 175 8.59 -0.68 -9.88
CA ASN A 175 9.36 -1.03 -8.69
C ASN A 175 8.72 -2.19 -7.92
N LEU A 176 7.40 -2.22 -7.77
CA LEU A 176 6.69 -3.35 -7.17
C LEU A 176 6.99 -4.65 -7.91
N LEU A 177 6.88 -4.64 -9.25
CA LEU A 177 7.20 -5.79 -10.10
C LEU A 177 8.66 -6.25 -9.95
N ARG A 178 9.59 -5.29 -9.87
CA ARG A 178 11.01 -5.59 -9.63
C ARG A 178 11.20 -6.26 -8.28
N LEU A 179 10.62 -5.74 -7.21
CA LEU A 179 10.71 -6.31 -5.86
C LEU A 179 10.11 -7.73 -5.79
N LEU A 180 9.03 -7.99 -6.52
CA LEU A 180 8.45 -9.34 -6.64
C LEU A 180 9.41 -10.32 -7.32
N ARG A 181 10.03 -9.92 -8.43
CA ARG A 181 10.99 -10.76 -9.17
C ARG A 181 12.24 -11.06 -8.37
N GLU A 182 12.78 -10.07 -7.66
CA GLU A 182 13.96 -10.22 -6.79
C GLU A 182 13.73 -11.26 -5.67
N ARG A 183 12.49 -11.48 -5.27
CA ARG A 183 12.11 -12.47 -4.25
C ARG A 183 11.68 -13.84 -4.80
N GLY A 184 11.90 -14.08 -6.08
CA GLY A 184 11.58 -15.36 -6.72
C GLY A 184 10.13 -15.51 -7.17
N GLY A 185 9.38 -14.40 -7.18
CA GLY A 185 8.05 -14.36 -7.78
C GLY A 185 8.15 -14.60 -9.29
N ARG A 186 7.52 -15.65 -9.79
CA ARG A 186 7.36 -15.86 -11.23
C ARG A 186 6.23 -14.96 -11.72
N ALA A 187 6.52 -14.06 -12.65
CA ALA A 187 5.49 -13.57 -13.56
C ALA A 187 5.16 -14.76 -14.50
N PHE A 188 3.94 -15.19 -14.49
CA PHE A 188 3.42 -16.15 -15.45
C PHE A 188 2.99 -15.47 -16.72
#